data_bbb313a0be3796a6eec1c1061edbdf86
#
_entry.id   bbb313a0be3796a6eec1c1061edbdf86
#
_cell.length_a   1.000
_cell.length_b   1.000
_cell.length_c   1.000
_cell.angle_alpha   90.00
_cell.angle_beta   90.00
_cell.angle_gamma   90.00
#
_symmetry.space_group_name_H-M   'P 1'
#
loop_
_entity.id
_entity.type
_entity.pdbx_description
1 polymer ?
#
loop_
_entity_poly.entity_id
_entity_poly.type
_entity_poly.pdbx_seq_one_letter_code
_entity_poly.pdbx_strand_id
1 'polypeptide(L)'
;MYLRRLAPAALLLTIALGLAACGGSAAPTTAGSTPAGSPGAPSASQSPSPTPTPTPTAAAKEFSQTELAAIVAGLKDAQGKRLTAIPAAQLEEGIAASKEMMSGVVITPKACAAVADSNAQIPPGSVFAGGASESTTVRAVTAVTLVAFKDPAVLAKNVESSVANTKKCENFTMEMQGQKLESATEILTVPTSADASFASLSTQTMPDGEKLVTVVVMGASGGLSATAVVSGPDVTKGSAPDMARMVDDALARAGAKG
;
A
#
# COMPACT_ATOMS: atom_id res chain seq x y z
N MET A 1 -4.12 -15.69 -47.22
CA MET A 1 -4.85 -15.17 -46.04
C MET A 1 -4.23 -15.76 -44.79
N TYR A 2 -3.26 -15.09 -44.20
CA TYR A 2 -2.61 -15.49 -42.92
C TYR A 2 -3.03 -14.50 -41.84
N LEU A 3 -4.00 -14.90 -41.02
CA LEU A 3 -4.31 -14.19 -39.78
C LEU A 3 -3.18 -14.44 -38.78
N ARG A 4 -2.29 -13.48 -38.62
CA ARG A 4 -1.37 -13.42 -37.47
C ARG A 4 -2.19 -13.20 -36.19
N ARG A 5 -2.27 -14.21 -35.35
CA ARG A 5 -2.74 -14.10 -33.97
C ARG A 5 -1.70 -13.28 -33.20
N LEU A 6 -1.98 -12.01 -32.99
CA LEU A 6 -1.27 -11.20 -31.99
C LEU A 6 -1.69 -11.70 -30.62
N ALA A 7 -0.76 -12.30 -29.92
CA ALA A 7 -0.95 -12.72 -28.53
C ALA A 7 -1.15 -11.49 -27.64
N PRO A 8 -2.04 -11.51 -26.67
CA PRO A 8 -2.22 -10.42 -25.72
C PRO A 8 -1.09 -10.48 -24.67
N ALA A 9 0.04 -9.85 -24.95
CA ALA A 9 1.14 -9.68 -23.99
C ALA A 9 0.94 -8.48 -23.06
N ALA A 10 -0.23 -7.82 -23.11
CA ALA A 10 -0.48 -6.54 -22.44
C ALA A 10 -1.07 -6.65 -21.01
N LEU A 11 -1.32 -7.86 -20.48
CA LEU A 11 -2.13 -8.03 -19.25
C LEU A 11 -1.34 -8.12 -17.95
N LEU A 12 -0.02 -8.06 -17.97
CA LEU A 12 0.80 -8.22 -16.74
C LEU A 12 1.12 -6.90 -16.01
N LEU A 13 0.62 -5.76 -16.51
CA LEU A 13 1.05 -4.44 -16.05
C LEU A 13 0.28 -3.87 -14.84
N THR A 14 -0.78 -4.55 -14.39
CA THR A 14 -1.70 -3.96 -13.41
C THR A 14 -1.47 -4.35 -11.94
N ILE A 15 -0.52 -5.24 -11.65
CA ILE A 15 -0.36 -5.79 -10.27
C ILE A 15 0.49 -4.88 -9.36
N ALA A 16 1.20 -3.89 -9.90
CA ALA A 16 2.19 -3.13 -9.15
C ALA A 16 1.67 -1.91 -8.37
N LEU A 17 0.38 -1.58 -8.45
CA LEU A 17 -0.13 -0.29 -7.94
C LEU A 17 -0.68 -0.32 -6.49
N GLY A 18 -0.49 -1.39 -5.75
CA GLY A 18 -1.14 -1.58 -4.46
C GLY A 18 -0.30 -1.48 -3.18
N LEU A 19 0.98 -1.15 -3.24
CA LEU A 19 1.86 -1.19 -2.07
C LEU A 19 2.36 0.20 -1.67
N ALA A 20 1.64 0.88 -0.79
CA ALA A 20 2.07 2.14 -0.21
C ALA A 20 3.01 1.92 0.99
N ALA A 21 4.25 2.37 0.91
CA ALA A 21 5.15 2.47 2.07
C ALA A 21 6.08 3.68 1.96
N CYS A 22 6.03 4.57 2.94
CA CYS A 22 6.87 5.75 3.04
C CYS A 22 8.21 5.50 3.72
N GLY A 23 9.30 5.91 3.09
CA GLY A 23 10.59 6.11 3.74
C GLY A 23 10.93 7.60 3.83
N GLY A 24 10.87 8.18 5.03
CA GLY A 24 11.31 9.55 5.28
C GLY A 24 12.79 9.61 5.62
N SER A 25 13.60 10.33 4.83
CA SER A 25 14.99 10.68 5.18
C SER A 25 15.00 11.89 6.09
N ALA A 26 15.62 11.75 7.27
CA ALA A 26 15.91 12.84 8.18
C ALA A 26 17.17 13.59 7.72
N ALA A 27 17.07 14.90 7.55
CA ALA A 27 18.22 15.79 7.37
C ALA A 27 18.77 16.27 8.72
N PRO A 28 20.08 16.49 8.88
CA PRO A 28 20.67 16.94 10.11
C PRO A 28 20.54 18.46 10.28
N THR A 29 20.07 18.89 11.43
CA THR A 29 20.05 20.30 11.84
C THR A 29 21.34 20.68 12.56
N THR A 30 21.97 21.70 12.06
CA THR A 30 23.13 22.39 12.60
C THR A 30 22.78 23.21 13.84
N ALA A 31 23.74 23.26 14.73
CA ALA A 31 23.76 24.02 16.00
C ALA A 31 23.69 25.53 15.82
N GLY A 32 23.08 26.22 16.77
CA GLY A 32 23.11 27.67 16.90
C GLY A 32 22.86 28.16 18.34
N SER A 33 23.96 28.42 19.04
CA SER A 33 24.21 29.51 20.01
C SER A 33 23.21 29.89 21.10
N THR A 34 23.68 29.72 22.33
CA THR A 34 23.25 30.33 23.57
C THR A 34 23.38 31.88 23.58
N PRO A 35 22.60 32.59 24.38
CA PRO A 35 23.23 33.46 25.42
C PRO A 35 22.67 33.28 26.82
N ALA A 36 23.54 33.59 27.76
CA ALA A 36 23.39 33.58 29.20
C ALA A 36 22.50 34.72 29.74
N GLY A 37 21.88 34.47 30.90
CA GLY A 37 21.23 35.53 31.63
C GLY A 37 20.51 35.10 32.91
N SER A 38 21.20 35.28 34.02
CA SER A 38 20.81 35.68 35.39
C SER A 38 19.93 34.81 36.30
N PRO A 39 20.27 34.82 37.61
CA PRO A 39 19.70 33.92 38.62
C PRO A 39 18.48 34.52 39.31
N GLY A 40 17.48 33.70 39.60
CA GLY A 40 16.29 34.09 40.37
C GLY A 40 15.70 32.95 41.16
N ALA A 41 15.83 33.05 42.48
CA ALA A 41 15.04 32.54 43.60
C ALA A 41 14.67 31.04 43.69
N PRO A 42 14.76 30.44 44.88
CA PRO A 42 14.42 29.04 45.14
C PRO A 42 12.89 28.86 45.22
N SER A 43 12.32 28.08 44.32
CA SER A 43 10.94 27.65 44.38
C SER A 43 10.84 26.22 44.88
N ALA A 44 9.87 26.01 45.72
CA ALA A 44 9.57 24.81 46.49
C ALA A 44 9.77 23.47 45.79
N SER A 45 10.38 22.54 46.52
CA SER A 45 10.51 21.12 46.21
C SER A 45 9.14 20.48 46.00
N GLN A 46 8.77 20.28 44.78
CA GLN A 46 7.66 19.39 44.42
C GLN A 46 8.22 17.97 44.30
N SER A 47 7.68 17.08 45.14
CA SER A 47 7.95 15.66 45.11
C SER A 47 7.70 15.12 43.68
N PRO A 48 8.62 14.35 43.06
CA PRO A 48 8.41 13.82 41.75
C PRO A 48 7.24 12.84 41.79
N SER A 49 6.19 13.15 41.03
CA SER A 49 5.12 12.21 40.75
C SER A 49 5.72 10.98 40.06
N PRO A 50 5.35 9.75 40.42
CA PRO A 50 5.92 8.56 39.78
C PRO A 50 5.64 8.60 38.29
N THR A 51 6.70 8.63 37.50
CA THR A 51 6.64 8.47 36.04
C THR A 51 5.98 7.13 35.74
N PRO A 52 4.87 7.11 34.95
CA PRO A 52 4.24 5.84 34.59
C PRO A 52 5.28 4.96 33.88
N THR A 53 5.51 3.78 34.44
CA THR A 53 6.33 2.74 33.82
C THR A 53 5.71 2.41 32.47
N PRO A 54 6.44 2.48 31.34
CA PRO A 54 5.89 2.12 30.05
C PRO A 54 5.43 0.66 30.10
N THR A 55 4.15 0.46 29.83
CA THR A 55 3.57 -0.88 29.68
C THR A 55 4.34 -1.58 28.54
N PRO A 56 4.85 -2.81 28.72
CA PRO A 56 5.55 -3.51 27.65
C PRO A 56 4.63 -3.63 26.44
N THR A 57 4.99 -2.99 25.35
CA THR A 57 4.32 -3.20 24.07
C THR A 57 4.51 -4.68 23.72
N ALA A 58 3.41 -5.42 23.55
CA ALA A 58 3.47 -6.81 23.14
C ALA A 58 4.33 -6.92 21.88
N ALA A 59 5.30 -7.84 21.89
CA ALA A 59 6.15 -8.07 20.73
C ALA A 59 5.29 -8.42 19.51
N ALA A 60 5.53 -7.74 18.39
CA ALA A 60 4.82 -8.04 17.15
C ALA A 60 5.05 -9.51 16.77
N LYS A 61 4.00 -10.18 16.31
CA LYS A 61 4.09 -11.55 15.82
C LYS A 61 5.04 -11.59 14.61
N GLU A 62 6.01 -12.47 14.66
CA GLU A 62 6.86 -12.76 13.49
C GLU A 62 6.13 -13.70 12.53
N PHE A 63 6.20 -13.38 11.25
CA PHE A 63 5.60 -14.17 10.18
C PHE A 63 6.69 -14.73 9.28
N SER A 64 6.56 -16.01 8.91
CA SER A 64 7.33 -16.60 7.84
C SER A 64 6.66 -16.38 6.49
N GLN A 65 7.45 -16.43 5.42
CA GLN A 65 6.91 -16.33 4.06
C GLN A 65 5.93 -17.46 3.72
N THR A 66 6.20 -18.67 4.23
CA THR A 66 5.30 -19.82 4.03
C THR A 66 3.95 -19.60 4.70
N GLU A 67 3.92 -19.03 5.90
CA GLU A 67 2.66 -18.70 6.59
C GLU A 67 1.86 -17.67 5.80
N LEU A 68 2.50 -16.57 5.37
CA LEU A 68 1.82 -15.55 4.56
C LEU A 68 1.30 -16.11 3.24
N ALA A 69 2.08 -16.94 2.55
CA ALA A 69 1.66 -17.60 1.32
C ALA A 69 0.45 -18.53 1.53
N ALA A 70 0.42 -19.27 2.65
CA ALA A 70 -0.71 -20.13 3.01
C ALA A 70 -1.99 -19.32 3.30
N ILE A 71 -1.86 -18.16 3.96
CA ILE A 71 -2.98 -17.24 4.19
C ILE A 71 -3.53 -16.78 2.84
N VAL A 72 -2.67 -16.28 1.94
CA VAL A 72 -3.07 -15.81 0.61
C VAL A 72 -3.78 -16.88 -0.19
N ALA A 73 -3.26 -18.10 -0.23
CA ALA A 73 -3.88 -19.24 -0.94
C ALA A 73 -5.25 -19.63 -0.36
N GLY A 74 -5.53 -19.29 0.89
CA GLY A 74 -6.83 -19.51 1.53
C GLY A 74 -7.87 -18.44 1.23
N LEU A 75 -7.48 -17.28 0.71
CA LEU A 75 -8.39 -16.17 0.39
C LEU A 75 -9.21 -16.46 -0.87
N LYS A 76 -10.37 -15.81 -0.94
CA LYS A 76 -11.26 -15.87 -2.08
C LYS A 76 -11.61 -14.46 -2.54
N ASP A 77 -11.73 -14.28 -3.84
CA ASP A 77 -12.22 -13.03 -4.43
C ASP A 77 -13.74 -12.85 -4.23
N ALA A 78 -14.28 -11.73 -4.75
CA ALA A 78 -15.71 -11.42 -4.67
C ALA A 78 -16.62 -12.46 -5.32
N GLN A 79 -16.11 -13.26 -6.27
CA GLN A 79 -16.80 -14.33 -6.96
C GLN A 79 -16.65 -15.69 -6.26
N GLY A 80 -15.93 -15.73 -5.13
CA GLY A 80 -15.66 -16.95 -4.37
C GLY A 80 -14.53 -17.82 -4.94
N LYS A 81 -13.82 -17.33 -5.98
CA LYS A 81 -12.66 -18.01 -6.56
C LYS A 81 -11.44 -17.83 -5.66
N ARG A 82 -10.71 -18.91 -5.42
CA ARG A 82 -9.47 -18.84 -4.63
C ARG A 82 -8.40 -18.06 -5.36
N LEU A 83 -7.61 -17.30 -4.61
CA LEU A 83 -6.41 -16.66 -5.16
C LEU A 83 -5.36 -17.73 -5.46
N THR A 84 -4.67 -17.54 -6.57
CA THR A 84 -3.45 -18.28 -6.88
C THR A 84 -2.28 -17.56 -6.24
N ALA A 85 -1.62 -18.22 -5.29
CA ALA A 85 -0.41 -17.66 -4.68
C ALA A 85 0.69 -17.49 -5.73
N ILE A 86 1.36 -16.34 -5.70
CA ILE A 86 2.45 -16.00 -6.59
C ILE A 86 3.76 -16.39 -5.89
N PRO A 87 4.66 -17.16 -6.54
CA PRO A 87 5.96 -17.47 -5.97
C PRO A 87 6.75 -16.22 -5.59
N ALA A 88 7.48 -16.28 -4.47
CA ALA A 88 8.22 -15.12 -3.96
C ALA A 88 9.20 -14.51 -4.96
N ALA A 89 9.97 -15.36 -5.64
CA ALA A 89 10.89 -14.90 -6.67
C ALA A 89 10.18 -14.13 -7.80
N GLN A 90 8.99 -14.58 -8.22
CA GLN A 90 8.20 -13.90 -9.23
C GLN A 90 7.65 -12.53 -8.73
N LEU A 91 7.29 -12.45 -7.44
CA LEU A 91 6.90 -11.17 -6.83
C LEU A 91 8.08 -10.19 -6.78
N GLU A 92 9.27 -10.66 -6.40
CA GLU A 92 10.49 -9.86 -6.36
C GLU A 92 10.87 -9.34 -7.75
N GLU A 93 10.83 -10.21 -8.76
CA GLU A 93 11.05 -9.83 -10.16
C GLU A 93 10.02 -8.79 -10.63
N GLY A 94 8.74 -8.98 -10.29
CA GLY A 94 7.68 -8.03 -10.63
C GLY A 94 7.87 -6.67 -9.98
N ILE A 95 8.29 -6.63 -8.72
CA ILE A 95 8.60 -5.38 -7.99
C ILE A 95 9.79 -4.68 -8.64
N ALA A 96 10.85 -5.41 -8.96
CA ALA A 96 12.04 -4.86 -9.61
C ALA A 96 11.71 -4.27 -10.99
N ALA A 97 10.96 -5.01 -11.80
CA ALA A 97 10.51 -4.56 -13.12
C ALA A 97 9.60 -3.32 -13.04
N SER A 98 8.70 -3.28 -12.05
CA SER A 98 7.83 -2.12 -11.81
C SER A 98 8.66 -0.88 -11.44
N LYS A 99 9.65 -1.04 -10.56
CA LYS A 99 10.54 0.05 -10.16
C LYS A 99 11.36 0.58 -11.34
N GLU A 100 11.87 -0.29 -12.18
CA GLU A 100 12.60 0.10 -13.40
C GLU A 100 11.69 0.88 -14.36
N MET A 101 10.48 0.38 -14.60
CA MET A 101 9.50 1.06 -15.45
C MET A 101 9.13 2.44 -14.91
N MET A 102 8.91 2.56 -13.61
CA MET A 102 8.55 3.82 -12.96
C MET A 102 9.70 4.84 -12.97
N SER A 103 10.95 4.41 -13.07
CA SER A 103 12.12 5.31 -13.13
C SER A 103 12.12 6.24 -14.35
N GLY A 104 11.46 5.83 -15.44
CA GLY A 104 11.31 6.63 -16.68
C GLY A 104 10.02 7.44 -16.76
N VAL A 105 9.18 7.42 -15.72
CA VAL A 105 7.88 8.11 -15.72
C VAL A 105 8.02 9.54 -15.23
N VAL A 106 7.51 10.50 -16.00
CA VAL A 106 7.41 11.91 -15.60
C VAL A 106 6.02 12.16 -15.03
N ILE A 107 5.97 12.61 -13.76
CA ILE A 107 4.72 12.89 -13.04
C ILE A 107 4.52 14.38 -12.88
N THR A 108 3.34 14.87 -13.24
CA THR A 108 2.94 16.26 -13.14
C THR A 108 1.62 16.40 -12.36
N PRO A 109 1.57 17.22 -11.28
CA PRO A 109 2.66 18.03 -10.75
C PRO A 109 3.77 17.15 -10.10
N LYS A 110 5.00 17.63 -10.11
CA LYS A 110 6.18 16.91 -9.57
C LYS A 110 6.02 16.51 -8.09
N ALA A 111 5.25 17.27 -7.33
CA ALA A 111 4.94 16.96 -5.94
C ALA A 111 4.21 15.61 -5.77
N CYS A 112 3.57 15.10 -6.84
CA CYS A 112 2.85 13.83 -6.83
C CYS A 112 3.74 12.62 -7.18
N ALA A 113 5.02 12.81 -7.52
CA ALA A 113 5.95 11.72 -7.78
C ALA A 113 6.04 10.75 -6.57
N ALA A 114 6.00 11.30 -5.34
CA ALA A 114 6.02 10.49 -4.13
C ALA A 114 4.83 9.52 -4.01
N VAL A 115 3.68 9.80 -4.61
CA VAL A 115 2.52 8.88 -4.62
C VAL A 115 2.81 7.66 -5.49
N ALA A 116 3.44 7.88 -6.64
CA ALA A 116 3.81 6.78 -7.53
C ALA A 116 4.98 5.95 -6.98
N ASP A 117 5.98 6.60 -6.38
CA ASP A 117 7.13 5.92 -5.77
C ASP A 117 6.74 5.11 -4.53
N SER A 118 5.80 5.61 -3.71
CA SER A 118 5.38 4.94 -2.48
C SER A 118 4.66 3.63 -2.73
N ASN A 119 4.03 3.48 -3.89
CA ASN A 119 3.29 2.27 -4.26
C ASN A 119 4.20 1.07 -4.60
N ALA A 120 5.50 1.27 -4.77
CA ALA A 120 6.43 0.23 -5.23
C ALA A 120 7.40 -0.28 -4.15
N GLN A 121 7.31 0.19 -2.90
CA GLN A 121 8.36 -0.11 -1.91
C GLN A 121 7.89 -1.06 -0.81
N ILE A 122 8.35 -2.31 -0.90
CA ILE A 122 8.39 -3.19 0.26
C ILE A 122 9.68 -2.85 1.04
N PRO A 123 9.59 -2.53 2.35
CA PRO A 123 10.78 -2.21 3.13
C PRO A 123 11.78 -3.37 3.13
N PRO A 124 13.08 -3.09 3.04
CA PRO A 124 14.10 -4.13 3.08
C PRO A 124 13.97 -5.01 4.32
N GLY A 125 14.04 -6.33 4.12
CA GLY A 125 13.93 -7.31 5.19
C GLY A 125 12.52 -7.56 5.72
N SER A 126 11.49 -7.03 5.06
CA SER A 126 10.11 -7.43 5.28
C SER A 126 9.85 -8.81 4.69
N VAL A 127 9.00 -9.59 5.35
CA VAL A 127 8.47 -10.83 4.80
C VAL A 127 7.15 -10.50 4.09
N PHE A 128 6.96 -11.00 2.89
CA PHE A 128 5.75 -10.71 2.12
C PHE A 128 5.28 -11.90 1.29
N ALA A 129 4.00 -11.93 0.96
CA ALA A 129 3.40 -12.88 0.04
C ALA A 129 2.27 -12.20 -0.74
N GLY A 130 2.00 -12.69 -1.92
CA GLY A 130 0.92 -12.19 -2.76
C GLY A 130 0.23 -13.29 -3.53
N GLY A 131 -0.95 -12.96 -4.03
CA GLY A 131 -1.71 -13.84 -4.91
C GLY A 131 -2.75 -13.08 -5.69
N ALA A 132 -3.22 -13.68 -6.77
CA ALA A 132 -4.17 -13.05 -7.65
C ALA A 132 -5.23 -14.04 -8.17
N SER A 133 -6.33 -13.48 -8.63
CA SER A 133 -7.37 -14.16 -9.41
C SER A 133 -7.81 -13.25 -10.55
N GLU A 134 -8.26 -13.84 -11.65
CA GLU A 134 -8.81 -13.13 -12.80
C GLU A 134 -10.29 -13.47 -12.93
N SER A 135 -11.11 -12.48 -13.17
CA SER A 135 -12.51 -12.63 -13.52
C SER A 135 -12.72 -12.19 -14.97
N THR A 136 -13.17 -13.12 -15.79
CA THR A 136 -13.55 -12.83 -17.18
C THR A 136 -14.93 -12.19 -17.29
N THR A 137 -15.79 -12.43 -16.29
CA THR A 137 -17.16 -11.89 -16.25
C THR A 137 -17.18 -10.38 -16.07
N VAL A 138 -16.34 -9.86 -15.16
CA VAL A 138 -16.21 -8.42 -14.88
C VAL A 138 -14.90 -7.84 -15.41
N ARG A 139 -14.20 -8.55 -16.26
CA ARG A 139 -12.92 -8.14 -16.88
C ARG A 139 -12.00 -7.46 -15.86
N ALA A 140 -11.79 -8.13 -14.73
CA ALA A 140 -11.02 -7.58 -13.62
C ALA A 140 -10.00 -8.59 -13.09
N VAL A 141 -8.90 -8.05 -12.58
CA VAL A 141 -7.90 -8.79 -11.81
C VAL A 141 -8.03 -8.37 -10.36
N THR A 142 -8.14 -9.35 -9.47
CA THR A 142 -8.08 -9.13 -8.03
C THR A 142 -6.75 -9.65 -7.51
N ALA A 143 -6.06 -8.85 -6.72
CA ALA A 143 -4.79 -9.22 -6.10
C ALA A 143 -4.82 -8.91 -4.59
N VAL A 144 -4.11 -9.72 -3.81
CA VAL A 144 -3.85 -9.45 -2.39
C VAL A 144 -2.36 -9.57 -2.14
N THR A 145 -1.84 -8.63 -1.36
CA THR A 145 -0.47 -8.66 -0.86
C THR A 145 -0.49 -8.53 0.65
N LEU A 146 0.29 -9.38 1.32
CA LEU A 146 0.55 -9.32 2.75
C LEU A 146 2.01 -8.94 2.95
N VAL A 147 2.27 -7.98 3.85
CA VAL A 147 3.63 -7.55 4.20
C VAL A 147 3.73 -7.49 5.72
N ALA A 148 4.67 -8.25 6.28
CA ALA A 148 4.99 -8.22 7.69
C ALA A 148 6.14 -7.23 7.96
N PHE A 149 5.88 -6.28 8.84
CA PHE A 149 6.81 -5.24 9.26
C PHE A 149 7.43 -5.62 10.59
N LYS A 150 8.73 -5.39 10.73
CA LYS A 150 9.44 -5.58 12.00
C LYS A 150 9.01 -4.54 13.05
N ASP A 151 8.63 -3.35 12.60
CA ASP A 151 8.21 -2.24 13.45
C ASP A 151 6.77 -1.80 13.08
N PRO A 152 5.78 -2.10 13.94
CA PRO A 152 4.39 -1.69 13.73
C PRO A 152 4.20 -0.17 13.63
N ALA A 153 5.07 0.63 14.27
CA ALA A 153 4.97 2.09 14.22
C ALA A 153 5.30 2.63 12.81
N VAL A 154 6.19 1.97 12.09
CA VAL A 154 6.47 2.29 10.69
C VAL A 154 5.23 2.05 9.84
N LEU A 155 4.52 0.95 10.08
CA LEU A 155 3.31 0.61 9.34
C LEU A 155 2.19 1.64 9.55
N ALA A 156 1.94 2.07 10.81
CA ALA A 156 0.93 3.10 11.09
C ALA A 156 1.24 4.42 10.37
N LYS A 157 2.50 4.87 10.40
CA LYS A 157 2.94 6.07 9.66
C LYS A 157 2.76 5.92 8.16
N ASN A 158 2.96 4.73 7.60
CA ASN A 158 2.78 4.48 6.19
C ASN A 158 1.31 4.66 5.78
N VAL A 159 0.37 4.19 6.59
CA VAL A 159 -1.07 4.38 6.34
C VAL A 159 -1.42 5.87 6.36
N GLU A 160 -1.00 6.61 7.39
CA GLU A 160 -1.23 8.05 7.51
C GLU A 160 -0.64 8.82 6.31
N SER A 161 0.58 8.49 5.92
CA SER A 161 1.25 9.11 4.78
C SER A 161 0.54 8.83 3.46
N SER A 162 0.00 7.62 3.26
CA SER A 162 -0.79 7.26 2.09
C SER A 162 -2.03 8.13 1.97
N VAL A 163 -2.76 8.33 3.07
CA VAL A 163 -3.92 9.24 3.12
C VAL A 163 -3.51 10.68 2.78
N ALA A 164 -2.45 11.19 3.42
CA ALA A 164 -2.00 12.57 3.23
C ALA A 164 -1.51 12.83 1.80
N ASN A 165 -0.77 11.89 1.22
CA ASN A 165 -0.24 12.00 -0.14
C ASN A 165 -1.37 11.93 -1.17
N THR A 166 -2.31 10.99 -1.02
CA THR A 166 -3.45 10.87 -1.93
C THR A 166 -4.30 12.14 -1.93
N LYS A 167 -4.57 12.73 -0.75
CA LYS A 167 -5.30 14.02 -0.66
C LYS A 167 -4.62 15.18 -1.39
N LYS A 168 -3.29 15.19 -1.43
CA LYS A 168 -2.53 16.23 -2.15
C LYS A 168 -2.49 15.98 -3.66
N CYS A 169 -2.70 14.74 -4.08
CA CYS A 169 -2.51 14.27 -5.44
C CYS A 169 -3.74 13.52 -5.97
N GLU A 170 -4.91 14.13 -5.78
CA GLU A 170 -6.16 13.56 -6.31
C GLU A 170 -6.17 13.49 -7.84
N ASN A 171 -5.50 14.45 -8.49
CA ASN A 171 -5.37 14.49 -9.94
C ASN A 171 -3.92 14.74 -10.34
N PHE A 172 -3.38 13.88 -11.18
CA PHE A 172 -2.04 14.05 -11.74
C PHE A 172 -1.95 13.38 -13.10
N THR A 173 -0.90 13.72 -13.84
CA THR A 173 -0.59 13.08 -15.11
C THR A 173 0.71 12.33 -15.02
N MET A 174 0.78 11.19 -15.72
CA MET A 174 1.99 10.40 -15.92
C MET A 174 2.34 10.41 -17.40
N GLU A 175 3.57 10.67 -17.71
CA GLU A 175 4.09 10.54 -19.08
C GLU A 175 5.14 9.44 -19.11
N MET A 176 4.90 8.44 -19.94
CA MET A 176 5.75 7.28 -20.13
C MET A 176 5.90 7.01 -21.61
N GLN A 177 7.15 6.98 -22.11
CA GLN A 177 7.44 6.75 -23.53
C GLN A 177 6.70 7.71 -24.49
N GLY A 178 6.52 8.96 -24.08
CA GLY A 178 5.77 9.97 -24.85
C GLY A 178 4.24 9.83 -24.81
N GLN A 179 3.72 8.86 -24.09
CA GLN A 179 2.27 8.70 -23.87
C GLN A 179 1.87 9.35 -22.55
N LYS A 180 0.83 10.16 -22.59
CA LYS A 180 0.29 10.85 -21.41
C LYS A 180 -0.94 10.11 -20.90
N LEU A 181 -0.92 9.72 -19.63
CA LEU A 181 -2.03 9.15 -18.90
C LEU A 181 -2.52 10.15 -17.86
N GLU A 182 -3.83 10.29 -17.74
CA GLU A 182 -4.44 11.11 -16.70
C GLU A 182 -4.92 10.20 -15.58
N SER A 183 -4.55 10.53 -14.35
CA SER A 183 -4.95 9.79 -13.15
C SER A 183 -5.80 10.68 -12.25
N ALA A 184 -6.97 10.17 -11.86
CA ALA A 184 -7.84 10.77 -10.86
C ALA A 184 -8.03 9.77 -9.72
N THR A 185 -7.80 10.19 -8.47
CA THR A 185 -7.90 9.33 -7.29
C THR A 185 -8.85 9.93 -6.26
N GLU A 186 -9.79 9.11 -5.79
CA GLU A 186 -10.75 9.43 -4.73
C GLU A 186 -10.44 8.57 -3.50
N ILE A 187 -10.39 9.17 -2.30
CA ILE A 187 -10.31 8.41 -1.05
C ILE A 187 -11.71 7.90 -0.72
N LEU A 188 -11.79 6.61 -0.43
CA LEU A 188 -13.03 5.96 -0.05
C LEU A 188 -13.10 5.76 1.47
N THR A 189 -14.31 5.83 2.01
CA THR A 189 -14.58 5.42 3.40
C THR A 189 -15.20 4.02 3.36
N VAL A 190 -14.43 3.04 3.84
CA VAL A 190 -14.85 1.64 3.88
C VAL A 190 -14.54 1.09 5.27
N PRO A 191 -15.54 0.51 5.97
CA PRO A 191 -15.30 -0.09 7.28
C PRO A 191 -14.41 -1.33 7.15
N THR A 192 -13.40 -1.42 8.01
CA THR A 192 -12.54 -2.59 8.19
C THR A 192 -12.38 -2.87 9.68
N SER A 193 -11.98 -4.06 10.03
CA SER A 193 -11.63 -4.44 11.41
C SER A 193 -10.14 -4.21 11.74
N ALA A 194 -9.38 -3.60 10.84
CA ALA A 194 -7.97 -3.26 11.02
C ALA A 194 -7.79 -2.08 11.98
N ASP A 195 -6.64 -2.01 12.69
CA ASP A 195 -6.30 -0.91 13.59
C ASP A 195 -6.11 0.41 12.85
N ALA A 196 -5.59 0.33 11.62
CA ALA A 196 -5.50 1.43 10.69
C ALA A 196 -5.87 0.95 9.30
N SER A 197 -6.54 1.80 8.50
CA SER A 197 -6.94 1.45 7.14
C SER A 197 -6.90 2.64 6.21
N PHE A 198 -6.77 2.33 4.92
CA PHE A 198 -6.82 3.27 3.82
C PHE A 198 -7.56 2.62 2.65
N ALA A 199 -8.43 3.38 2.00
CA ALA A 199 -9.10 2.92 0.79
C ALA A 199 -9.14 4.03 -0.25
N SER A 200 -8.95 3.67 -1.52
CA SER A 200 -9.01 4.61 -2.64
C SER A 200 -9.57 3.95 -3.90
N LEU A 201 -10.13 4.79 -4.77
CA LEU A 201 -10.43 4.47 -6.15
C LEU A 201 -9.58 5.36 -7.04
N SER A 202 -8.86 4.78 -7.95
CA SER A 202 -8.09 5.49 -8.98
C SER A 202 -8.65 5.18 -10.36
N THR A 203 -8.83 6.20 -11.16
CA THR A 203 -9.22 6.08 -12.58
C THR A 203 -8.07 6.59 -13.43
N GLN A 204 -7.51 5.73 -14.26
CA GLN A 204 -6.50 6.10 -15.26
C GLN A 204 -7.19 6.17 -16.62
N THR A 205 -7.02 7.30 -17.30
CA THR A 205 -7.52 7.50 -18.67
C THR A 205 -6.35 7.38 -19.62
N MET A 206 -6.44 6.42 -20.54
CA MET A 206 -5.46 6.15 -21.57
C MET A 206 -5.57 7.18 -22.71
N PRO A 207 -4.55 7.33 -23.57
CA PRO A 207 -4.59 8.26 -24.71
C PRO A 207 -5.71 8.02 -25.72
N ASP A 208 -6.20 6.79 -25.83
CA ASP A 208 -7.34 6.40 -26.66
C ASP A 208 -8.71 6.62 -25.99
N GLY A 209 -8.71 7.12 -24.74
CA GLY A 209 -9.91 7.35 -23.96
C GLY A 209 -10.41 6.15 -23.16
N GLU A 210 -9.77 4.97 -23.28
CA GLU A 210 -10.07 3.84 -22.41
C GLU A 210 -9.75 4.16 -20.97
N LYS A 211 -10.57 3.62 -20.06
CA LYS A 211 -10.40 3.82 -18.62
C LYS A 211 -10.05 2.52 -17.92
N LEU A 212 -9.02 2.59 -17.08
CA LEU A 212 -8.70 1.55 -16.12
C LEU A 212 -9.06 2.06 -14.73
N VAL A 213 -9.95 1.37 -14.05
CA VAL A 213 -10.35 1.69 -12.68
C VAL A 213 -9.72 0.70 -11.72
N THR A 214 -9.13 1.22 -10.66
CA THR A 214 -8.50 0.43 -9.61
C THR A 214 -9.06 0.82 -8.26
N VAL A 215 -9.57 -0.13 -7.51
CA VAL A 215 -9.93 0.02 -6.10
C VAL A 215 -8.87 -0.67 -5.25
N VAL A 216 -8.36 0.07 -4.28
CA VAL A 216 -7.37 -0.41 -3.30
C VAL A 216 -7.99 -0.29 -1.92
N VAL A 217 -7.88 -1.34 -1.11
CA VAL A 217 -8.15 -1.29 0.33
C VAL A 217 -6.95 -1.89 1.04
N MET A 218 -6.39 -1.14 1.98
CA MET A 218 -5.30 -1.55 2.84
C MET A 218 -5.76 -1.53 4.29
N GLY A 219 -5.41 -2.55 5.04
CA GLY A 219 -5.58 -2.62 6.49
C GLY A 219 -4.28 -3.05 7.14
N ALA A 220 -4.06 -2.54 8.35
CA ALA A 220 -2.87 -2.78 9.14
C ALA A 220 -3.26 -3.16 10.57
N SER A 221 -2.70 -4.26 11.10
CA SER A 221 -2.86 -4.70 12.48
C SER A 221 -1.67 -5.55 12.92
N GLY A 222 -1.21 -5.37 14.15
CA GLY A 222 -0.20 -6.25 14.76
C GLY A 222 1.12 -6.38 13.99
N GLY A 223 1.52 -5.36 13.24
CA GLY A 223 2.73 -5.39 12.40
C GLY A 223 2.53 -6.04 11.03
N LEU A 224 1.32 -6.47 10.68
CA LEU A 224 0.96 -7.01 9.37
C LEU A 224 0.12 -5.99 8.59
N SER A 225 0.50 -5.74 7.34
CA SER A 225 -0.33 -5.05 6.35
C SER A 225 -0.94 -6.06 5.39
N ALA A 226 -2.23 -5.90 5.13
CA ALA A 226 -2.96 -6.60 4.07
C ALA A 226 -3.49 -5.56 3.08
N THR A 227 -3.14 -5.70 1.82
CA THR A 227 -3.63 -4.84 0.73
C THR A 227 -4.38 -5.69 -0.27
N ALA A 228 -5.65 -5.37 -0.49
CA ALA A 228 -6.48 -5.96 -1.54
C ALA A 228 -6.72 -4.93 -2.64
N VAL A 229 -6.55 -5.37 -3.88
CA VAL A 229 -6.68 -4.54 -5.08
C VAL A 229 -7.57 -5.25 -6.08
N VAL A 230 -8.49 -4.51 -6.69
CA VAL A 230 -9.19 -4.97 -7.90
C VAL A 230 -9.05 -3.92 -8.98
N SER A 231 -8.67 -4.34 -10.18
CA SER A 231 -8.41 -3.46 -11.31
C SER A 231 -9.05 -3.99 -12.59
N GLY A 232 -9.69 -3.12 -13.36
CA GLY A 232 -10.33 -3.45 -14.63
C GLY A 232 -11.20 -2.33 -15.15
N PRO A 233 -11.65 -2.41 -16.42
CA PRO A 233 -12.47 -1.38 -17.02
C PRO A 233 -13.91 -1.32 -16.44
N ASP A 234 -14.40 -2.44 -15.91
CA ASP A 234 -15.75 -2.56 -15.35
C ASP A 234 -15.78 -2.43 -13.81
N VAL A 235 -14.62 -2.14 -13.18
CA VAL A 235 -14.50 -1.94 -11.74
C VAL A 235 -15.16 -0.61 -11.35
N THR A 236 -15.81 -0.59 -10.19
CA THR A 236 -16.45 0.60 -9.63
C THR A 236 -16.14 0.69 -8.13
N LYS A 237 -16.47 1.82 -7.51
CA LYS A 237 -16.37 1.96 -6.05
C LYS A 237 -17.24 0.95 -5.27
N GLY A 238 -18.23 0.34 -5.90
CA GLY A 238 -19.01 -0.76 -5.33
C GLY A 238 -18.18 -2.01 -5.02
N SER A 239 -16.96 -2.14 -5.57
CA SER A 239 -16.04 -3.23 -5.26
C SER A 239 -15.29 -3.06 -3.92
N ALA A 240 -15.30 -1.85 -3.32
CA ALA A 240 -14.53 -1.56 -2.12
C ALA A 240 -14.93 -2.39 -0.89
N PRO A 241 -16.22 -2.67 -0.61
CA PRO A 241 -16.61 -3.57 0.50
C PRO A 241 -16.07 -4.98 0.35
N ASP A 242 -15.97 -5.50 -0.87
CA ASP A 242 -15.41 -6.83 -1.12
C ASP A 242 -13.90 -6.86 -0.83
N MET A 243 -13.19 -5.81 -1.23
CA MET A 243 -11.75 -5.66 -0.91
C MET A 243 -11.52 -5.51 0.59
N ALA A 244 -12.39 -4.76 1.30
CA ALA A 244 -12.31 -4.63 2.75
C ALA A 244 -12.50 -5.98 3.45
N ARG A 245 -13.49 -6.77 3.01
CA ARG A 245 -13.72 -8.12 3.52
C ARG A 245 -12.50 -9.03 3.29
N MET A 246 -11.83 -8.95 2.14
CA MET A 246 -10.62 -9.73 1.87
C MET A 246 -9.46 -9.31 2.79
N VAL A 247 -9.30 -8.02 3.05
CA VAL A 247 -8.32 -7.49 4.03
C VAL A 247 -8.62 -8.03 5.43
N ASP A 248 -9.87 -7.94 5.88
CA ASP A 248 -10.29 -8.44 7.20
C ASP A 248 -10.09 -9.95 7.34
N ASP A 249 -10.41 -10.73 6.30
CA ASP A 249 -10.22 -12.18 6.26
C ASP A 249 -8.72 -12.54 6.33
N ALA A 250 -7.86 -11.79 5.62
CA ALA A 250 -6.42 -11.97 5.66
C ALA A 250 -5.84 -11.70 7.05
N LEU A 251 -6.19 -10.57 7.67
CA LEU A 251 -5.74 -10.20 9.01
C LEU A 251 -6.27 -11.17 10.08
N ALA A 252 -7.52 -11.62 9.96
CA ALA A 252 -8.10 -12.60 10.88
C ALA A 252 -7.37 -13.95 10.80
N ARG A 253 -7.07 -14.46 9.60
CA ARG A 253 -6.32 -15.71 9.40
C ARG A 253 -4.89 -15.61 9.92
N ALA A 254 -4.30 -14.44 9.84
CA ALA A 254 -2.97 -14.18 10.40
C ALA A 254 -2.96 -14.16 11.93
N GLY A 255 -4.14 -14.05 12.58
CA GLY A 255 -4.23 -13.81 14.03
C GLY A 255 -3.64 -12.45 14.41
N ALA A 256 -3.66 -11.50 13.47
CA ALA A 256 -3.10 -10.16 13.66
C ALA A 256 -4.05 -9.21 14.39
N LYS A 257 -5.24 -9.65 14.75
CA LYS A 257 -6.14 -8.88 15.61
C LYS A 257 -5.59 -8.88 17.03
N GLY A 258 -5.31 -7.68 17.54
CA GLY A 258 -4.98 -7.45 18.94
C GLY A 258 -6.15 -7.69 19.88
#